data_1414f68a3bc1e6345ed1511e5fdb3e23
#
_entry.id   1414f68a3bc1e6345ed1511e5fdb3e23
#
_cell.length_a   1.000
_cell.length_b   1.000
_cell.length_c   1.000
_cell.angle_alpha   90.00
_cell.angle_beta   90.00
_cell.angle_gamma   90.00
#
_symmetry.space_group_name_H-M   'P 1'
#
loop_
_entity.id
_entity.type
_entity.pdbx_description
1 polymer ?
#
loop_
_entity_poly.entity_id
_entity_poly.type
_entity_poly.pdbx_seq_one_letter_code
_entity_poly.pdbx_strand_id
1 'polypeptide(L)'
;RTRVDGSSMENTLTNGDNLIVDKISYRFHEPERFDIIVFPYQYKEDTYFIKRIIGMPGETVQITDKGEILINGEELVESYGREVIKDPGLASDPITLGEDEYFVMGDNRNYSKDSRFPDVGNIRRADIIGKAWLRIYPFDKIGFIRHQ
;
A
#
# COMPACT_ATOMS: atom_id res chain seq x y z
N ARG A 1 15.68 -8.16 -6.55
CA ARG A 1 16.01 -6.73 -6.42
C ARG A 1 15.04 -5.89 -7.23
N THR A 2 14.41 -4.91 -6.58
CA THR A 2 13.43 -4.03 -7.20
C THR A 2 13.80 -2.58 -6.95
N ARG A 3 13.73 -1.75 -7.99
CA ARG A 3 13.96 -0.32 -7.88
C ARG A 3 12.64 0.42 -7.74
N VAL A 4 12.60 1.40 -6.84
CA VAL A 4 11.43 2.27 -6.68
C VAL A 4 11.41 3.32 -7.79
N ASP A 5 10.32 3.36 -8.54
CA ASP A 5 10.07 4.40 -9.53
C ASP A 5 8.85 5.22 -9.08
N GLY A 6 9.02 6.55 -9.11
CA GLY A 6 7.96 7.47 -8.72
C GLY A 6 7.98 7.85 -7.27
N SER A 7 7.01 8.65 -6.87
CA SER A 7 6.95 9.34 -5.59
C SER A 7 5.79 8.91 -4.68
N SER A 8 5.01 7.91 -5.07
CA SER A 8 3.79 7.54 -4.34
C SER A 8 4.03 7.05 -2.91
N MET A 9 5.24 6.60 -2.61
CA MET A 9 5.60 6.10 -1.27
C MET A 9 6.49 7.06 -0.48
N GLU A 10 6.69 8.26 -0.95
CA GLU A 10 7.38 9.28 -0.16
C GLU A 10 6.56 9.61 1.10
N ASN A 11 7.14 9.73 2.24
CA ASN A 11 8.57 9.84 2.58
C ASN A 11 9.23 8.48 2.92
N THR A 12 8.50 7.37 2.84
CA THR A 12 9.00 6.05 3.25
C THR A 12 10.00 5.51 2.24
N LEU A 13 9.62 5.51 0.97
CA LEU A 13 10.46 5.06 -0.14
C LEU A 13 10.57 6.17 -1.17
N THR A 14 11.78 6.44 -1.60
CA THR A 14 12.08 7.51 -2.55
C THR A 14 12.42 6.94 -3.92
N ASN A 15 12.10 7.68 -4.97
CA ASN A 15 12.46 7.30 -6.33
C ASN A 15 13.95 6.96 -6.42
N GLY A 16 14.26 5.82 -7.00
CA GLY A 16 15.62 5.32 -7.13
C GLY A 16 16.09 4.38 -6.02
N ASP A 17 15.35 4.25 -4.92
CA ASP A 17 15.67 3.26 -3.87
C ASP A 17 15.66 1.86 -4.48
N ASN A 18 16.58 1.01 -4.05
CA ASN A 18 16.60 -0.40 -4.43
C ASN A 18 16.23 -1.25 -3.22
N LEU A 19 15.32 -2.19 -3.44
CA LEU A 19 14.73 -3.00 -2.40
C LEU A 19 14.94 -4.48 -2.68
N ILE A 20 14.94 -5.27 -1.62
CA ILE A 20 14.74 -6.72 -1.70
C ILE A 20 13.28 -6.97 -1.36
N VAL A 21 12.60 -7.72 -2.25
CA VAL A 21 11.21 -8.13 -2.07
C VAL A 21 11.21 -9.56 -1.54
N ASP A 22 10.58 -9.74 -0.38
CA ASP A 22 10.40 -11.05 0.22
C ASP A 22 9.20 -11.74 -0.42
N LYS A 23 9.46 -12.78 -1.23
CA LYS A 23 8.43 -13.54 -1.93
C LYS A 23 8.04 -14.82 -1.20
N ILE A 24 8.67 -15.10 -0.07
CA ILE A 24 8.54 -16.39 0.63
C ILE A 24 7.67 -16.29 1.87
N SER A 25 7.81 -15.24 2.67
CA SER A 25 7.14 -15.14 3.97
C SER A 25 5.63 -15.31 3.90
N TYR A 26 4.99 -14.78 2.85
CA TYR A 26 3.53 -14.90 2.68
C TYR A 26 3.06 -16.31 2.32
N ARG A 27 3.96 -17.27 2.14
CA ARG A 27 3.60 -18.69 2.04
C ARG A 27 3.36 -19.30 3.42
N PHE A 28 3.87 -18.67 4.47
CA PHE A 28 3.85 -19.19 5.83
C PHE A 28 2.96 -18.38 6.77
N HIS A 29 2.69 -17.13 6.46
CA HIS A 29 1.77 -16.28 7.22
C HIS A 29 1.07 -15.29 6.30
N GLU A 30 -0.02 -14.73 6.80
CA GLU A 30 -0.81 -13.76 6.04
C GLU A 30 -0.16 -12.38 6.06
N PRO A 31 -0.40 -11.57 5.01
CA PRO A 31 -0.02 -10.15 5.06
C PRO A 31 -0.65 -9.43 6.25
N GLU A 32 0.09 -8.51 6.82
CA GLU A 32 -0.35 -7.73 7.98
C GLU A 32 -0.68 -6.29 7.58
N ARG A 33 -1.51 -5.65 8.36
CA ARG A 33 -1.77 -4.22 8.19
C ARG A 33 -0.46 -3.45 8.24
N PHE A 34 -0.31 -2.49 7.36
CA PHE A 34 0.86 -1.62 7.17
C PHE A 34 2.05 -2.27 6.47
N ASP A 35 1.99 -3.53 6.11
CA ASP A 35 2.99 -4.11 5.22
C ASP A 35 3.03 -3.34 3.90
N ILE A 36 4.22 -3.17 3.35
CA ILE A 36 4.39 -2.62 2.00
C ILE A 36 4.51 -3.79 1.04
N ILE A 37 3.60 -3.87 0.08
CA ILE A 37 3.49 -4.99 -0.83
C ILE A 37 3.75 -4.59 -2.28
N VAL A 38 4.15 -5.56 -3.08
CA VAL A 38 4.36 -5.43 -4.53
C VAL A 38 3.30 -6.26 -5.23
N PHE A 39 2.62 -5.67 -6.20
CA PHE A 39 1.59 -6.34 -7.00
C PHE A 39 1.58 -5.79 -8.43
N PRO A 40 1.12 -6.59 -9.43
CA PRO A 40 1.10 -6.12 -10.80
C PRO A 40 -0.02 -5.10 -11.03
N TYR A 41 0.25 -4.14 -11.93
CA TYR A 41 -0.79 -3.25 -12.42
C TYR A 41 -1.55 -3.94 -13.54
N GLN A 42 -2.88 -4.03 -13.43
CA GLN A 42 -3.70 -4.84 -14.32
C GLN A 42 -3.79 -4.35 -15.77
N TYR A 43 -3.49 -3.09 -16.01
CA TYR A 43 -3.66 -2.49 -17.35
C TYR A 43 -2.36 -2.29 -18.12
N LYS A 44 -1.24 -2.72 -17.58
CA LYS A 44 0.05 -2.59 -18.28
C LYS A 44 0.98 -3.74 -17.90
N GLU A 45 1.42 -4.49 -18.91
CA GLU A 45 2.37 -5.59 -18.71
C GLU A 45 3.68 -5.11 -18.10
N ASP A 46 4.31 -5.99 -17.32
CA ASP A 46 5.61 -5.75 -16.68
C ASP A 46 5.65 -4.50 -15.80
N THR A 47 4.49 -4.05 -15.35
CA THR A 47 4.36 -2.89 -14.46
C THR A 47 3.89 -3.36 -13.10
N TYR A 48 4.60 -2.96 -12.06
CA TYR A 48 4.32 -3.35 -10.68
C TYR A 48 4.16 -2.12 -9.81
N PHE A 49 3.20 -2.17 -8.89
CA PHE A 49 2.98 -1.12 -7.92
C PHE A 49 3.51 -1.56 -6.56
N ILE A 50 3.97 -0.58 -5.79
CA ILE A 50 4.43 -0.76 -4.41
C ILE A 50 3.55 0.16 -3.57
N LYS A 51 2.77 -0.43 -2.66
CA LYS A 51 1.82 0.31 -1.82
C LYS A 51 1.76 -0.30 -0.43
N ARG A 52 1.20 0.46 0.51
CA ARG A 52 1.02 0.01 1.90
C ARG A 52 -0.39 -0.53 2.10
N ILE A 53 -0.50 -1.66 2.82
CA ILE A 53 -1.79 -2.22 3.21
C ILE A 53 -2.42 -1.33 4.29
N ILE A 54 -3.63 -0.87 4.02
CA ILE A 54 -4.43 -0.07 4.96
C ILE A 54 -5.62 -0.88 5.45
N GLY A 55 -6.35 -1.55 4.55
CA GLY A 55 -7.51 -2.37 4.89
C GLY A 55 -7.21 -3.85 4.72
N MET A 56 -7.73 -4.65 5.65
CA MET A 56 -7.55 -6.10 5.70
C MET A 56 -8.81 -6.83 5.23
N PRO A 57 -8.69 -8.12 4.85
CA PRO A 57 -9.86 -8.90 4.40
C PRO A 57 -11.03 -8.81 5.37
N GLY A 58 -12.23 -8.66 4.82
CA GLY A 58 -13.46 -8.57 5.60
C GLY A 58 -13.76 -7.22 6.23
N GLU A 59 -12.83 -6.28 6.18
CA GLU A 59 -13.04 -4.95 6.76
C GLU A 59 -13.79 -4.02 5.82
N THR A 60 -14.45 -3.03 6.38
CA THR A 60 -15.07 -1.93 5.62
C THR A 60 -14.18 -0.70 5.76
N VAL A 61 -13.74 -0.16 4.62
CA VAL A 61 -12.87 1.02 4.55
C VAL A 61 -13.65 2.20 4.02
N GLN A 62 -13.51 3.34 4.70
CA GLN A 62 -14.05 4.61 4.23
C GLN A 62 -13.08 5.73 4.54
N ILE A 63 -13.04 6.74 3.68
CA ILE A 63 -12.24 7.95 3.91
C ILE A 63 -13.20 9.12 3.93
N THR A 64 -13.21 9.86 5.03
CA THR A 64 -14.12 10.99 5.22
C THR A 64 -13.70 12.20 4.39
N ASP A 65 -14.57 13.19 4.29
CA ASP A 65 -14.28 14.46 3.63
C ASP A 65 -13.18 15.27 4.34
N LYS A 66 -12.88 14.93 5.59
CA LYS A 66 -11.77 15.51 6.37
C LYS A 66 -10.46 14.74 6.19
N GLY A 67 -10.45 13.67 5.39
CA GLY A 67 -9.26 12.87 5.14
C GLY A 67 -9.00 11.80 6.19
N GLU A 68 -9.94 11.51 7.06
CA GLU A 68 -9.83 10.47 8.08
C GLU A 68 -10.12 9.10 7.47
N ILE A 69 -9.27 8.11 7.77
CA ILE A 69 -9.48 6.72 7.33
C ILE A 69 -10.27 6.00 8.41
N LEU A 70 -11.41 5.43 8.04
CA LEU A 70 -12.23 4.64 8.94
C LEU A 70 -12.14 3.16 8.57
N ILE A 71 -11.84 2.32 9.56
CA ILE A 71 -11.86 0.86 9.43
C ILE A 71 -12.99 0.35 10.31
N ASN A 72 -14.00 -0.26 9.69
CA ASN A 72 -15.21 -0.70 10.38
C ASN A 72 -15.86 0.43 11.20
N GLY A 73 -15.82 1.66 10.66
CA GLY A 73 -16.41 2.83 11.29
C GLY A 73 -15.53 3.53 12.34
N GLU A 74 -14.38 2.98 12.67
CA GLU A 74 -13.45 3.56 13.64
C GLU A 74 -12.24 4.18 12.95
N GLU A 75 -11.80 5.35 13.42
CA GLU A 75 -10.65 6.02 12.85
C GLU A 75 -9.38 5.18 13.02
N LEU A 76 -8.70 4.95 11.89
CA LEU A 76 -7.40 4.31 11.89
C LEU A 76 -6.33 5.35 12.22
N VAL A 77 -5.67 5.18 13.35
CA VAL A 77 -4.57 6.05 13.76
C VAL A 77 -3.28 5.56 13.13
N GLU A 78 -2.73 6.34 12.20
CA GLU A 78 -1.47 5.99 11.54
C GLU A 78 -0.73 7.26 11.12
N SER A 79 0.57 7.17 11.00
CA SER A 79 1.44 8.31 10.70
C SER A 79 2.20 8.18 9.37
N TYR A 80 1.83 7.21 8.53
CA TYR A 80 2.53 6.98 7.26
C TYR A 80 2.18 8.02 6.20
N GLY A 81 0.98 8.60 6.26
CA GLY A 81 0.55 9.60 5.30
C GLY A 81 1.38 10.87 5.39
N ARG A 82 1.87 11.32 4.23
CA ARG A 82 2.68 12.53 4.14
C ARG A 82 1.86 13.79 4.39
N GLU A 83 0.62 13.79 3.94
CA GLU A 83 -0.30 14.93 4.02
C GLU A 83 -1.73 14.45 4.29
N VAL A 84 -2.61 15.37 4.65
CA VAL A 84 -4.04 15.09 4.76
C VAL A 84 -4.58 14.68 3.38
N ILE A 85 -5.36 13.61 3.34
CA ILE A 85 -5.96 13.09 2.11
C ILE A 85 -6.99 14.11 1.59
N LYS A 86 -6.80 14.55 0.35
CA LYS A 86 -7.72 15.50 -0.30
C LYS A 86 -8.78 14.80 -1.14
N ASP A 87 -8.42 13.67 -1.75
CA ASP A 87 -9.32 12.91 -2.61
C ASP A 87 -9.50 11.49 -2.07
N PRO A 88 -10.65 11.17 -1.47
CA PRO A 88 -10.93 9.82 -0.99
C PRO A 88 -11.26 8.84 -2.12
N GLY A 89 -11.54 9.31 -3.33
CA GLY A 89 -11.87 8.46 -4.46
C GLY A 89 -13.07 7.55 -4.17
N LEU A 90 -12.95 6.27 -4.52
CA LEU A 90 -13.99 5.28 -4.27
C LEU A 90 -14.33 5.10 -2.79
N ALA A 91 -13.38 5.39 -1.91
CA ALA A 91 -13.56 5.22 -0.46
C ALA A 91 -14.36 6.35 0.19
N SER A 92 -14.84 7.34 -0.58
CA SER A 92 -15.81 8.32 -0.06
C SER A 92 -17.09 7.60 0.39
N ASP A 93 -17.44 6.50 -0.26
CA ASP A 93 -18.45 5.56 0.21
C ASP A 93 -17.75 4.36 0.87
N PRO A 94 -18.41 3.69 1.84
CA PRO A 94 -17.80 2.51 2.47
C PRO A 94 -17.52 1.40 1.45
N ILE A 95 -16.31 0.83 1.51
CA ILE A 95 -15.90 -0.30 0.68
C ILE A 95 -15.71 -1.50 1.59
N THR A 96 -16.50 -2.55 1.41
CA THR A 96 -16.35 -3.79 2.16
C THR A 96 -15.43 -4.74 1.39
N LEU A 97 -14.31 -5.09 2.00
CA LEU A 97 -13.32 -5.99 1.41
C LEU A 97 -13.78 -7.44 1.51
N GLY A 98 -13.57 -8.21 0.45
CA GLY A 98 -13.80 -9.65 0.47
C GLY A 98 -12.79 -10.39 1.36
N GLU A 99 -12.96 -11.69 1.48
CA GLU A 99 -12.13 -12.52 2.36
C GLU A 99 -10.67 -12.63 1.91
N ASP A 100 -10.39 -12.33 0.65
CA ASP A 100 -9.04 -12.37 0.07
C ASP A 100 -8.59 -11.00 -0.47
N GLU A 101 -9.24 -9.93 -0.06
CA GLU A 101 -8.99 -8.59 -0.61
C GLU A 101 -8.35 -7.66 0.40
N TYR A 102 -7.46 -6.82 -0.11
CA TYR A 102 -6.74 -5.78 0.64
C TYR A 102 -6.99 -4.42 0.01
N PHE A 103 -7.07 -3.41 0.84
CA PHE A 103 -7.13 -2.01 0.40
C PHE A 103 -5.75 -1.39 0.64
N VAL A 104 -5.14 -0.85 -0.41
CA VAL A 104 -3.78 -0.32 -0.35
C VAL A 104 -3.75 1.16 -0.70
N MET A 105 -2.81 1.88 -0.10
CA MET A 105 -2.57 3.29 -0.38
C MET A 105 -1.08 3.60 -0.44
N GLY A 106 -0.71 4.55 -1.27
CA GLY A 106 0.63 5.14 -1.23
C GLY A 106 0.75 6.08 -0.03
N ASP A 107 1.94 6.18 0.55
CA ASP A 107 2.18 7.08 1.68
C ASP A 107 2.11 8.55 1.25
N ASN A 108 2.48 8.85 0.02
CA ASN A 108 2.28 10.18 -0.56
C ASN A 108 0.82 10.29 -1.05
N ARG A 109 -0.10 10.44 -0.11
CA ARG A 109 -1.55 10.27 -0.28
C ARG A 109 -2.16 11.09 -1.43
N ASN A 110 -1.67 12.28 -1.67
CA ASN A 110 -2.21 13.16 -2.71
C ASN A 110 -1.52 12.97 -4.08
N TYR A 111 -0.54 12.06 -4.17
CA TYR A 111 0.22 11.77 -5.39
C TYR A 111 0.39 10.27 -5.57
N SER A 112 -0.66 9.50 -5.29
CA SER A 112 -0.64 8.05 -5.40
C SER A 112 -1.88 7.55 -6.14
N LYS A 113 -1.65 6.66 -7.11
CA LYS A 113 -2.70 5.88 -7.75
C LYS A 113 -2.77 4.54 -7.03
N ASP A 114 -3.86 4.29 -6.32
CA ASP A 114 -4.00 3.14 -5.43
C ASP A 114 -5.46 2.65 -5.37
N SER A 115 -5.82 1.89 -4.32
CA SER A 115 -7.16 1.30 -4.20
C SER A 115 -8.31 2.29 -4.19
N ARG A 116 -8.05 3.57 -3.96
CA ARG A 116 -9.07 4.62 -4.04
C ARG A 116 -9.59 4.83 -5.46
N PHE A 117 -8.88 4.34 -6.47
CA PHE A 117 -9.20 4.58 -7.88
C PHE A 117 -9.53 3.28 -8.60
N PRO A 118 -10.50 3.32 -9.57
CA PRO A 118 -11.02 2.10 -10.18
C PRO A 118 -10.00 1.25 -10.92
N ASP A 119 -8.95 1.85 -11.47
CA ASP A 119 -7.94 1.13 -12.23
C ASP A 119 -7.01 0.30 -11.35
N VAL A 120 -6.96 0.55 -10.08
CA VAL A 120 -6.26 -0.27 -9.10
C VAL A 120 -7.25 -1.13 -8.31
N GLY A 121 -8.20 -0.49 -7.62
CA GLY A 121 -9.22 -1.17 -6.83
C GLY A 121 -8.65 -1.99 -5.68
N ASN A 122 -9.43 -2.95 -5.19
CA ASN A 122 -8.99 -3.86 -4.14
C ASN A 122 -7.99 -4.88 -4.69
N ILE A 123 -6.97 -5.21 -3.91
CA ILE A 123 -5.92 -6.14 -4.32
C ILE A 123 -6.21 -7.51 -3.74
N ARG A 124 -6.26 -8.53 -4.61
CA ARG A 124 -6.50 -9.90 -4.17
C ARG A 124 -5.22 -10.53 -3.64
N ARG A 125 -5.36 -11.38 -2.65
CA ARG A 125 -4.24 -12.12 -2.04
C ARG A 125 -3.36 -12.80 -3.09
N ALA A 126 -4.00 -13.42 -4.10
CA ALA A 126 -3.31 -14.14 -5.17
C ALA A 126 -2.41 -13.24 -6.04
N ASP A 127 -2.68 -11.94 -6.08
CA ASP A 127 -1.93 -10.99 -6.90
C ASP A 127 -0.75 -10.36 -6.16
N ILE A 128 -0.62 -10.59 -4.87
CA ILE A 128 0.52 -10.07 -4.08
C ILE A 128 1.76 -10.90 -4.40
N ILE A 129 2.76 -10.25 -4.99
CA ILE A 129 4.03 -10.90 -5.33
C ILE A 129 4.89 -11.10 -4.09
N GLY A 130 4.92 -10.11 -3.21
CA GLY A 130 5.71 -10.20 -1.99
C GLY A 130 5.68 -8.92 -1.18
N LYS A 131 6.46 -8.93 -0.11
CA LYS A 131 6.58 -7.83 0.84
C LYS A 131 7.91 -7.10 0.61
N ALA A 132 7.87 -5.76 0.57
CA ALA A 132 9.09 -4.97 0.57
C ALA A 132 9.76 -5.11 1.95
N TRP A 133 10.99 -5.60 1.98
CA TRP A 133 11.62 -6.05 3.21
C TRP A 133 12.87 -5.28 3.59
N LEU A 134 13.79 -5.08 2.63
CA LEU A 134 15.10 -4.50 2.91
C LEU A 134 15.46 -3.48 1.83
N ARG A 135 15.87 -2.30 2.27
CA ARG A 135 16.46 -1.30 1.36
C ARG A 135 17.96 -1.53 1.29
N ILE A 136 18.49 -1.71 0.08
CA ILE A 136 19.92 -1.98 -0.13
C ILE A 136 20.65 -0.84 -0.84
N TYR A 137 19.92 0.14 -1.36
CA TYR A 137 20.48 1.31 -2.01
C TYR A 137 19.50 2.48 -1.89
N PRO A 138 19.92 3.70 -1.61
CA PRO A 138 21.31 4.15 -1.41
C PRO A 138 21.97 3.52 -0.17
N PHE A 139 23.29 3.40 -0.20
CA PHE A 139 24.05 2.73 0.87
C PHE A 139 23.94 3.41 2.23
N ASP A 140 23.71 4.73 2.27
CA ASP A 140 23.52 5.47 3.52
C ASP A 140 22.15 5.25 4.14
N LYS A 141 21.24 4.54 3.45
CA LYS A 141 19.88 4.25 3.90
C LYS A 141 19.57 2.76 3.98
N ILE A 142 20.63 1.91 4.01
CA ILE A 142 20.43 0.46 4.15
C ILE A 142 19.70 0.17 5.45
N GLY A 143 18.66 -0.66 5.36
CA GLY A 143 17.94 -1.08 6.55
C GLY A 143 16.63 -1.80 6.22
N PHE A 144 16.07 -2.42 7.24
CA PHE A 144 14.78 -3.07 7.11
C PHE A 144 13.67 -2.03 7.00
N ILE A 145 12.68 -2.33 6.15
CA ILE A 145 11.49 -1.52 6.02
C ILE A 145 10.53 -2.00 7.11
N ARG A 146 10.22 -1.10 8.05
CA ARG A 146 9.40 -1.44 9.22
C ARG A 146 8.10 -0.66 9.21
N HIS A 147 7.10 -1.21 9.86
CA HIS A 147 5.87 -0.47 10.19
C HIS A 147 5.82 -0.18 11.70
N GLN A 148 5.04 0.83 12.04
CA GLN A 148 4.87 1.25 13.43
C GLN A 148 4.05 0.24 14.25
#